data_562abbee38e0f6a50bca4555e0e3dcb4
#
_entry.id   562abbee38e0f6a50bca4555e0e3dcb4
#
_cell.length_a   1.000
_cell.length_b   1.000
_cell.length_c   1.000
_cell.angle_alpha   90.00
_cell.angle_beta   90.00
_cell.angle_gamma   90.00
#
_symmetry.space_group_name_H-M   'P 1'
#
loop_
_entity.id
_entity.type
_entity.pdbx_description
1 polymer ?
#
loop_
_entity_poly.entity_id
_entity_poly.type
_entity_poly.pdbx_seq_one_letter_code
_entity_poly.pdbx_strand_id
1 'polypeptide(L)'
;MELLKLVIVDDEPILLQGLLDTYDWESMGFEVVGSAKSGVQALEVIRREQPHVVLTDIRMKQMTGLMVMEEIQKEQISCLFVVLSAYRDFEYAKHACDLGAYAYLLKPIDDEQLRSTMTGAYNTCIKQLRSEEKYESWEQLLLKDGDSFLLVVIQKYVQDRKS
;
A
#
# COMPACT_ATOMS: atom_id res chain seq x y z
N MET A 1 17.57 -3.88 8.63
CA MET A 1 16.23 -4.03 8.03
C MET A 1 15.84 -2.74 7.35
N GLU A 2 15.51 -2.82 6.08
CA GLU A 2 15.05 -1.66 5.32
C GLU A 2 13.63 -1.30 5.74
N LEU A 3 13.40 -0.04 6.14
CA LEU A 3 12.09 0.43 6.50
C LEU A 3 11.31 0.86 5.25
N LEU A 4 10.07 0.42 5.17
CA LEU A 4 9.15 0.85 4.12
C LEU A 4 8.31 2.03 4.60
N LYS A 5 7.91 2.88 3.68
CA LYS A 5 7.13 4.08 3.98
C LYS A 5 5.67 3.73 4.21
N LEU A 6 5.11 4.25 5.30
CA LEU A 6 3.71 4.05 5.68
C LEU A 6 3.01 5.40 5.84
N VAL A 7 1.81 5.51 5.32
CA VAL A 7 0.89 6.64 5.57
C VAL A 7 -0.34 6.09 6.28
N ILE A 8 -0.77 6.79 7.33
CA ILE A 8 -1.94 6.43 8.13
C ILE A 8 -3.01 7.51 8.00
N VAL A 9 -4.25 7.08 7.71
CA VAL A 9 -5.37 7.97 7.43
C VAL A 9 -6.56 7.61 8.33
N ASP A 10 -7.05 8.57 9.09
CA ASP A 10 -8.28 8.45 9.87
C ASP A 10 -8.82 9.86 10.11
N ASP A 11 -10.12 10.09 9.90
CA ASP A 11 -10.71 11.42 10.05
C ASP A 11 -11.02 11.77 11.52
N GLU A 12 -10.93 10.81 12.44
CA GLU A 12 -11.05 11.05 13.87
C GLU A 12 -9.67 11.32 14.48
N PRO A 13 -9.39 12.57 14.94
CA PRO A 13 -8.04 12.92 15.40
C PRO A 13 -7.53 12.05 16.55
N ILE A 14 -8.40 11.67 17.47
CA ILE A 14 -8.03 10.85 18.64
C ILE A 14 -7.65 9.43 18.18
N LEU A 15 -8.39 8.84 17.25
CA LEU A 15 -8.09 7.52 16.72
C LEU A 15 -6.81 7.53 15.89
N LEU A 16 -6.60 8.57 15.09
CA LEU A 16 -5.37 8.73 14.32
C LEU A 16 -4.17 8.83 15.25
N GLN A 17 -4.23 9.66 16.26
CA GLN A 17 -3.14 9.81 17.23
C GLN A 17 -2.88 8.50 17.97
N GLY A 18 -3.95 7.77 18.32
CA GLY A 18 -3.83 6.46 18.95
C GLY A 18 -3.08 5.46 18.07
N LEU A 19 -3.38 5.43 16.77
CA LEU A 19 -2.66 4.56 15.82
C LEU A 19 -1.19 4.95 15.71
N LEU A 20 -0.90 6.25 15.68
CA LEU A 20 0.48 6.74 15.57
C LEU A 20 1.31 6.41 16.81
N ASP A 21 0.71 6.52 18.01
CA ASP A 21 1.44 6.42 19.28
C ASP A 21 1.46 5.03 19.89
N THR A 22 0.46 4.20 19.62
CA THR A 22 0.29 2.91 20.30
C THR A 22 1.21 1.82 19.74
N TYR A 23 1.48 1.84 18.44
CA TYR A 23 2.19 0.77 17.77
C TYR A 23 3.63 1.17 17.46
N ASP A 24 4.53 0.21 17.64
CA ASP A 24 5.93 0.34 17.21
C ASP A 24 6.01 -0.07 15.73
N TRP A 25 5.76 0.88 14.85
CA TRP A 25 5.75 0.65 13.41
C TRP A 25 7.12 0.22 12.88
N GLU A 26 8.20 0.73 13.46
CA GLU A 26 9.55 0.34 13.05
C GLU A 26 9.80 -1.14 13.31
N SER A 27 9.29 -1.70 14.41
CA SER A 27 9.42 -3.13 14.71
C SER A 27 8.69 -4.00 13.67
N MET A 28 7.69 -3.44 12.98
CA MET A 28 6.96 -4.11 11.90
C MET A 28 7.57 -3.86 10.51
N GLY A 29 8.62 -3.05 10.43
CA GLY A 29 9.32 -2.75 9.19
C GLY A 29 8.93 -1.43 8.54
N PHE A 30 8.20 -0.55 9.24
CA PHE A 30 7.67 0.67 8.63
C PHE A 30 8.17 1.94 9.31
N GLU A 31 8.36 2.96 8.48
CA GLU A 31 8.54 4.34 8.88
C GLU A 31 7.28 5.11 8.51
N VAL A 32 6.61 5.72 9.49
CA VAL A 32 5.44 6.56 9.21
C VAL A 32 5.92 7.88 8.65
N VAL A 33 5.70 8.10 7.36
CA VAL A 33 6.18 9.30 6.65
C VAL A 33 5.12 10.39 6.57
N GLY A 34 3.89 10.07 6.92
CA GLY A 34 2.82 11.05 6.92
C GLY A 34 1.53 10.48 7.47
N SER A 35 0.60 11.39 7.79
CA SER A 35 -0.73 11.05 8.23
C SER A 35 -1.74 12.04 7.65
N ALA A 36 -3.01 11.66 7.61
CA ALA A 36 -4.05 12.50 7.07
C ALA A 36 -5.37 12.31 7.83
N LYS A 37 -6.16 13.36 7.89
CA LYS A 37 -7.46 13.40 8.59
C LYS A 37 -8.64 13.49 7.63
N SER A 38 -8.39 13.41 6.34
CA SER A 38 -9.42 13.44 5.30
C SER A 38 -8.93 12.74 4.05
N GLY A 39 -9.86 12.36 3.18
CA GLY A 39 -9.51 11.77 1.89
C GLY A 39 -8.70 12.69 1.00
N VAL A 40 -9.07 13.99 0.96
CA VAL A 40 -8.35 14.99 0.17
C VAL A 40 -6.91 15.14 0.68
N GLN A 41 -6.73 15.26 1.98
CA GLN A 41 -5.40 15.34 2.59
C GLN A 41 -4.61 14.05 2.35
N ALA A 42 -5.27 12.89 2.41
CA ALA A 42 -4.62 11.61 2.13
C ALA A 42 -4.04 11.57 0.72
N LEU A 43 -4.79 12.05 -0.28
CA LEU A 43 -4.30 12.12 -1.66
C LEU A 43 -3.04 12.98 -1.77
N GLU A 44 -3.03 14.15 -1.12
CA GLU A 44 -1.86 15.04 -1.10
C GLU A 44 -0.63 14.36 -0.50
N VAL A 45 -0.82 13.72 0.66
CA VAL A 45 0.27 13.04 1.36
C VAL A 45 0.80 11.85 0.55
N ILE A 46 -0.10 11.04 -0.01
CA ILE A 46 0.29 9.88 -0.81
C ILE A 46 1.06 10.31 -2.07
N ARG A 47 0.60 11.33 -2.76
CA ARG A 47 1.28 11.87 -3.95
C ARG A 47 2.67 12.39 -3.62
N ARG A 48 2.82 13.10 -2.51
CA ARG A 48 4.09 13.67 -2.07
C ARG A 48 5.07 12.62 -1.59
N GLU A 49 4.62 11.73 -0.71
CA GLU A 49 5.50 10.78 -0.03
C GLU A 49 5.73 9.47 -0.80
N GLN A 50 4.83 9.11 -1.71
CA GLN A 50 4.89 7.84 -2.45
C GLN A 50 5.11 6.64 -1.53
N PRO A 51 4.19 6.39 -0.56
CA PRO A 51 4.37 5.33 0.42
C PRO A 51 4.26 3.95 -0.22
N HIS A 52 4.81 2.95 0.45
CA HIS A 52 4.66 1.56 0.05
C HIS A 52 3.34 0.96 0.53
N VAL A 53 2.86 1.41 1.70
CA VAL A 53 1.62 0.95 2.31
C VAL A 53 0.83 2.15 2.85
N VAL A 54 -0.47 2.10 2.65
CA VAL A 54 -1.43 3.06 3.22
C VAL A 54 -2.40 2.30 4.12
N LEU A 55 -2.47 2.70 5.38
CA LEU A 55 -3.45 2.21 6.34
C LEU A 55 -4.54 3.28 6.48
N THR A 56 -5.75 2.98 6.02
CA THR A 56 -6.82 3.98 5.94
C THR A 56 -8.14 3.48 6.49
N ASP A 57 -8.85 4.36 7.19
CA ASP A 57 -10.27 4.16 7.50
C ASP A 57 -11.09 4.26 6.20
N ILE A 58 -12.21 3.55 6.15
CA ILE A 58 -13.15 3.62 5.01
C ILE A 58 -14.02 4.88 5.11
N ARG A 59 -14.75 5.01 6.21
CA ARG A 59 -15.74 6.08 6.34
C ARG A 59 -15.11 7.37 6.83
N MET A 60 -14.93 8.28 5.90
CA MET A 60 -14.48 9.64 6.17
C MET A 60 -15.46 10.62 5.51
N LYS A 61 -15.53 11.84 6.04
CA LYS A 61 -16.39 12.89 5.48
C LYS A 61 -15.95 13.23 4.06
N GLN A 62 -16.91 13.40 3.16
CA GLN A 62 -16.74 13.79 1.76
C GLN A 62 -16.09 12.74 0.86
N MET A 63 -14.96 12.18 1.25
CA MET A 63 -14.23 11.19 0.46
C MET A 63 -13.88 9.98 1.30
N THR A 64 -14.37 8.81 0.90
CA THR A 64 -14.09 7.54 1.60
C THR A 64 -12.68 7.03 1.29
N GLY A 65 -12.19 6.10 2.14
CA GLY A 65 -10.92 5.43 1.88
C GLY A 65 -10.91 4.68 0.55
N LEU A 66 -12.06 4.12 0.14
CA LEU A 66 -12.19 3.45 -1.16
C LEU A 66 -12.05 4.41 -2.33
N MET A 67 -12.58 5.62 -2.20
CA MET A 67 -12.42 6.67 -3.21
C MET A 67 -10.97 7.11 -3.32
N VAL A 68 -10.26 7.18 -2.20
CA VAL A 68 -8.81 7.45 -2.19
C VAL A 68 -8.07 6.36 -2.97
N MET A 69 -8.39 5.08 -2.72
CA MET A 69 -7.78 3.96 -3.47
C MET A 69 -8.02 4.09 -4.98
N GLU A 70 -9.26 4.39 -5.39
CA GLU A 70 -9.61 4.55 -6.81
C GLU A 70 -8.77 5.65 -7.46
N GLU A 71 -8.66 6.82 -6.82
CA GLU A 71 -7.88 7.93 -7.35
C GLU A 71 -6.39 7.59 -7.47
N ILE A 72 -5.82 6.96 -6.46
CA ILE A 72 -4.41 6.56 -6.47
C ILE A 72 -4.14 5.54 -7.58
N GLN A 73 -5.06 4.60 -7.81
CA GLN A 73 -4.93 3.63 -8.89
C GLN A 73 -5.01 4.28 -10.26
N LYS A 74 -5.91 5.27 -10.45
CA LYS A 74 -6.01 6.03 -11.70
C LYS A 74 -4.71 6.78 -12.01
N GLU A 75 -4.03 7.27 -10.98
CA GLU A 75 -2.75 7.96 -11.13
C GLU A 75 -1.57 7.01 -11.27
N GLN A 76 -1.82 5.70 -11.26
CA GLN A 76 -0.81 4.66 -11.41
C GLN A 76 0.28 4.70 -10.32
N ILE A 77 -0.08 5.17 -9.15
CA ILE A 77 0.79 5.12 -7.97
C ILE A 77 0.66 3.73 -7.34
N SER A 78 1.77 3.01 -7.24
CA SER A 78 1.79 1.66 -6.71
C SER A 78 1.98 1.68 -5.20
N CYS A 79 0.95 1.30 -4.45
CA CYS A 79 1.05 1.07 -3.01
C CYS A 79 -0.01 0.04 -2.58
N LEU A 80 0.25 -0.64 -1.47
CA LEU A 80 -0.72 -1.55 -0.89
C LEU A 80 -1.64 -0.79 0.07
N PHE A 81 -2.93 -1.09 0.02
CA PHE A 81 -3.91 -0.51 0.94
C PHE A 81 -4.36 -1.55 1.96
N VAL A 82 -4.26 -1.20 3.23
CA VAL A 82 -4.87 -1.91 4.36
C VAL A 82 -6.02 -1.04 4.86
N VAL A 83 -7.21 -1.58 4.85
CA VAL A 83 -8.44 -0.83 5.14
C VAL A 83 -8.96 -1.20 6.53
N LEU A 84 -9.24 -0.19 7.36
CA LEU A 84 -9.86 -0.35 8.66
C LEU A 84 -11.29 0.14 8.61
N SER A 85 -12.22 -0.60 9.22
CA SER A 85 -13.62 -0.20 9.24
C SER A 85 -14.30 -0.61 10.54
N ALA A 86 -15.13 0.27 11.08
CA ALA A 86 -16.05 -0.06 12.17
C ALA A 86 -17.29 -0.82 11.68
N TYR A 87 -17.43 -0.98 10.38
CA TYR A 87 -18.66 -1.49 9.77
C TYR A 87 -18.46 -2.88 9.20
N ARG A 88 -19.32 -3.79 9.62
CA ARG A 88 -19.42 -5.14 9.06
C ARG A 88 -20.33 -5.09 7.82
N ASP A 89 -19.95 -4.29 6.86
CA ASP A 89 -20.70 -4.08 5.63
C ASP A 89 -20.06 -4.89 4.51
N PHE A 90 -20.79 -5.89 4.03
CA PHE A 90 -20.34 -6.76 2.95
C PHE A 90 -20.00 -5.99 1.68
N GLU A 91 -20.78 -4.95 1.36
CA GLU A 91 -20.56 -4.15 0.16
C GLU A 91 -19.24 -3.37 0.21
N TYR A 92 -18.88 -2.82 1.37
CA TYR A 92 -17.58 -2.17 1.55
C TYR A 92 -16.42 -3.16 1.42
N ALA A 93 -16.55 -4.33 2.06
CA ALA A 93 -15.52 -5.37 2.00
C ALA A 93 -15.35 -5.87 0.58
N LYS A 94 -16.45 -6.11 -0.13
CA LYS A 94 -16.43 -6.53 -1.53
C LYS A 94 -15.79 -5.49 -2.43
N HIS A 95 -16.17 -4.23 -2.27
CA HIS A 95 -15.61 -3.13 -3.07
C HIS A 95 -14.11 -2.97 -2.82
N ALA A 96 -13.67 -3.05 -1.56
CA ALA A 96 -12.25 -3.01 -1.22
C ALA A 96 -11.49 -4.16 -1.88
N CYS A 97 -12.05 -5.37 -1.84
CA CYS A 97 -11.48 -6.54 -2.49
C CYS A 97 -11.39 -6.34 -4.02
N ASP A 98 -12.45 -5.85 -4.65
CA ASP A 98 -12.49 -5.59 -6.09
C ASP A 98 -11.45 -4.54 -6.52
N LEU A 99 -11.17 -3.57 -5.65
CA LEU A 99 -10.11 -2.57 -5.87
C LEU A 99 -8.71 -3.10 -5.57
N GLY A 100 -8.59 -4.32 -5.07
CA GLY A 100 -7.31 -4.93 -4.78
C GLY A 100 -6.68 -4.53 -3.45
N ALA A 101 -7.49 -4.17 -2.44
CA ALA A 101 -6.98 -3.94 -1.10
C ALA A 101 -6.24 -5.17 -0.59
N TYR A 102 -5.09 -4.95 0.05
CA TYR A 102 -4.31 -6.04 0.63
C TYR A 102 -5.05 -6.72 1.78
N ALA A 103 -5.70 -5.92 2.62
CA ALA A 103 -6.47 -6.44 3.76
C ALA A 103 -7.60 -5.49 4.14
N TYR A 104 -8.63 -6.06 4.77
CA TYR A 104 -9.77 -5.36 5.34
C TYR A 104 -9.91 -5.80 6.80
N LEU A 105 -9.64 -4.88 7.73
CA LEU A 105 -9.67 -5.16 9.16
C LEU A 105 -10.83 -4.45 9.83
N LEU A 106 -11.47 -5.12 10.79
CA LEU A 106 -12.58 -4.56 11.56
C LEU A 106 -12.08 -3.88 12.83
N LYS A 107 -12.67 -2.74 13.17
CA LYS A 107 -12.52 -2.09 14.47
C LYS A 107 -13.47 -2.75 15.49
N PRO A 108 -13.12 -2.87 16.77
CA PRO A 108 -11.87 -2.46 17.40
C PRO A 108 -10.69 -3.32 16.91
N ILE A 109 -9.53 -2.70 16.80
CA ILE A 109 -8.34 -3.34 16.21
C ILE A 109 -7.80 -4.40 17.16
N ASP A 110 -7.63 -5.62 16.63
CA ASP A 110 -6.89 -6.69 17.29
C ASP A 110 -5.39 -6.50 17.00
N ASP A 111 -4.59 -6.35 18.05
CA ASP A 111 -3.16 -6.05 17.91
C ASP A 111 -2.40 -7.13 17.16
N GLU A 112 -2.68 -8.40 17.42
CA GLU A 112 -2.04 -9.51 16.72
C GLU A 112 -2.42 -9.54 15.25
N GLN A 113 -3.70 -9.31 14.94
CA GLN A 113 -4.19 -9.27 13.57
C GLN A 113 -3.56 -8.11 12.80
N LEU A 114 -3.44 -6.94 13.42
CA LEU A 114 -2.79 -5.79 12.81
C LEU A 114 -1.33 -6.08 12.52
N ARG A 115 -0.58 -6.60 13.50
CA ARG A 115 0.83 -6.95 13.34
C ARG A 115 1.05 -7.99 12.25
N SER A 116 0.25 -9.05 12.26
CA SER A 116 0.32 -10.10 11.24
C SER A 116 0.04 -9.55 9.85
N THR A 117 -0.98 -8.72 9.71
CA THR A 117 -1.37 -8.08 8.45
C THR A 117 -0.25 -7.16 7.94
N MET A 118 0.28 -6.31 8.81
CA MET A 118 1.32 -5.36 8.42
C MET A 118 2.64 -6.07 8.09
N THR A 119 2.98 -7.11 8.82
CA THR A 119 4.15 -7.95 8.50
C THR A 119 4.00 -8.62 7.14
N GLY A 120 2.81 -9.14 6.84
CA GLY A 120 2.50 -9.70 5.53
C GLY A 120 2.60 -8.67 4.41
N ALA A 121 2.10 -7.47 4.64
CA ALA A 121 2.20 -6.35 3.69
C ALA A 121 3.67 -5.97 3.44
N TYR A 122 4.47 -5.90 4.51
CA TYR A 122 5.91 -5.66 4.40
C TYR A 122 6.58 -6.70 3.50
N ASN A 123 6.35 -7.98 3.78
CA ASN A 123 6.96 -9.07 3.02
C ASN A 123 6.53 -9.05 1.55
N THR A 124 5.27 -8.73 1.27
CA THR A 124 4.76 -8.62 -0.08
C THR A 124 5.45 -7.47 -0.83
N CYS A 125 5.59 -6.30 -0.20
CA CYS A 125 6.28 -5.16 -0.81
C CYS A 125 7.75 -5.47 -1.08
N ILE A 126 8.45 -6.10 -0.13
CA ILE A 126 9.87 -6.45 -0.30
C ILE A 126 10.06 -7.42 -1.48
N LYS A 127 9.19 -8.40 -1.63
CA LYS A 127 9.22 -9.32 -2.78
C LYS A 127 9.03 -8.60 -4.10
N GLN A 128 8.09 -7.67 -4.17
CA GLN A 128 7.83 -6.88 -5.37
C GLN A 128 9.04 -6.02 -5.73
N LEU A 129 9.61 -5.30 -4.76
CA LEU A 129 10.78 -4.45 -4.98
C LEU A 129 11.99 -5.26 -5.45
N ARG A 130 12.26 -6.40 -4.84
CA ARG A 130 13.37 -7.28 -5.25
C ARG A 130 13.18 -7.83 -6.65
N SER A 131 11.97 -8.19 -7.03
CA SER A 131 11.66 -8.64 -8.37
C SER A 131 11.90 -7.54 -9.40
N GLU A 132 11.46 -6.32 -9.14
CA GLU A 132 11.67 -5.17 -10.02
C GLU A 132 13.16 -4.86 -10.20
N GLU A 133 13.94 -4.81 -9.12
CA GLU A 133 15.39 -4.62 -9.16
C GLU A 133 16.10 -5.68 -10.00
N LYS A 134 15.70 -6.94 -9.83
CA LYS A 134 16.27 -8.05 -10.60
C LYS A 134 16.02 -7.90 -12.10
N TYR A 135 14.80 -7.52 -12.49
CA TYR A 135 14.46 -7.33 -13.90
C TYR A 135 15.19 -6.14 -14.50
N GLU A 136 15.28 -5.04 -13.78
CA GLU A 136 16.04 -3.87 -14.22
C GLU A 136 17.51 -4.21 -14.46
N SER A 137 18.13 -4.99 -13.57
CA SER A 137 19.52 -5.47 -13.76
C SER A 137 19.68 -6.31 -15.01
N TRP A 138 18.72 -7.21 -15.29
CA TRP A 138 18.74 -8.04 -16.51
C TRP A 138 18.57 -7.18 -17.76
N GLU A 139 17.67 -6.21 -17.76
CA GLU A 139 17.47 -5.30 -18.87
C GLU A 139 18.75 -4.50 -19.18
N GLN A 140 19.42 -4.00 -18.17
CA GLN A 140 20.67 -3.27 -18.33
C GLN A 140 21.77 -4.14 -18.93
N LEU A 141 21.88 -5.40 -18.48
CA LEU A 141 22.84 -6.36 -19.04
C LEU A 141 22.58 -6.65 -20.51
N LEU A 142 21.33 -6.86 -20.88
CA LEU A 142 20.93 -7.17 -22.26
C LEU A 142 21.13 -5.98 -23.18
N LEU A 143 20.83 -4.76 -22.73
CA LEU A 143 21.09 -3.55 -23.50
C LEU A 143 22.59 -3.34 -23.75
N LYS A 144 23.43 -3.67 -22.77
CA LYS A 144 24.88 -3.60 -22.88
C LYS A 144 25.44 -4.58 -23.91
N ASP A 145 24.89 -5.78 -23.97
CA ASP A 145 25.33 -6.84 -24.89
C ASP A 145 24.67 -6.76 -26.26
N GLY A 146 23.67 -5.88 -26.43
CA GLY A 146 23.00 -5.67 -27.71
C GLY A 146 22.04 -6.76 -28.13
N ASP A 147 21.64 -7.66 -27.24
CA ASP A 147 20.73 -8.76 -27.55
C ASP A 147 19.26 -8.32 -27.35
N SER A 148 18.68 -7.75 -28.40
CA SER A 148 17.31 -7.24 -28.37
C SER A 148 16.25 -8.33 -28.27
N PHE A 149 16.54 -9.55 -28.71
CA PHE A 149 15.58 -10.68 -28.63
C PHE A 149 15.33 -11.08 -27.18
N LEU A 150 16.38 -11.28 -26.38
CA LEU A 150 16.25 -11.61 -24.96
C LEU A 150 15.57 -10.50 -24.17
N LEU A 151 15.84 -9.24 -24.52
CA LEU A 151 15.17 -8.10 -23.91
C LEU A 151 13.65 -8.15 -24.11
N VAL A 152 13.19 -8.45 -25.33
CA VAL A 152 11.77 -8.57 -25.64
C VAL A 152 11.13 -9.73 -24.86
N VAL A 153 11.78 -10.87 -24.75
CA VAL A 153 11.30 -12.03 -23.99
C VAL A 153 11.15 -11.68 -22.50
N ILE A 154 12.15 -11.03 -21.92
CA ILE A 154 12.13 -10.62 -20.50
C ILE A 154 11.03 -9.59 -20.24
N GLN A 155 10.88 -8.60 -21.11
CA GLN A 155 9.82 -7.58 -20.98
C GLN A 155 8.43 -8.22 -21.02
N LYS A 156 8.21 -9.16 -21.93
CA LYS A 156 6.96 -9.90 -22.01
C LYS A 156 6.69 -10.70 -20.73
N TYR A 157 7.70 -11.39 -20.21
CA TYR A 157 7.60 -12.15 -18.97
C TYR A 157 7.25 -11.26 -17.77
N VAL A 158 7.85 -10.08 -17.66
CA VAL A 158 7.55 -9.10 -16.62
C VAL A 158 6.11 -8.61 -16.74
N GLN A 159 5.64 -8.29 -17.94
CA GLN A 159 4.26 -7.86 -18.17
C GLN A 159 3.26 -8.95 -17.80
N ASP A 160 3.52 -10.20 -18.18
CA ASP A 160 2.64 -11.33 -17.86
C ASP A 160 2.51 -11.54 -16.34
N ARG A 161 3.56 -11.23 -15.57
CA ARG A 161 3.51 -11.32 -14.11
C ARG A 161 2.80 -10.14 -13.44
N LYS A 162 2.74 -8.99 -14.08
CA LYS A 162 2.06 -7.78 -13.56
C LYS A 162 0.57 -7.75 -13.88
N SER A 163 0.10 -8.54 -14.81
CA SER A 163 -1.31 -8.60 -15.22
C SER A 163 -2.15 -9.65 -14.48
#